data_ad223c3688023085e414bcfccfe9ece0
#
_entry.id   ad223c3688023085e414bcfccfe9ece0
#
_cell.length_a   1.000
_cell.length_b   1.000
_cell.length_c   1.000
_cell.angle_alpha   90.00
_cell.angle_beta   90.00
_cell.angle_gamma   90.00
#
_symmetry.space_group_name_H-M   'P 1'
#
loop_
_entity.id
_entity.type
_entity.pdbx_description
1 polymer ?
#
loop_
_entity_poly.entity_id
_entity_poly.type
_entity_poly.pdbx_seq_one_letter_code
_entity_poly.pdbx_strand_id
1 'polypeptide(L)'
;MDELLRARLRVPEGADFRLKALRLSMGALDMLNRAVTGQAFFALRETEKVLIDLDGRTGPDLVQALLARNGGTQITTHGMDNIPTQGSVVIGATHPVGTFDFIAHAGALLQHRPDLKVVANRESERFLGPERIIAVDLDRNDNVLAARRTRAGMQEQLDAGGALLVFGSGRVAGMSDGLLVEPPWRTGITRMSAASKAPIVPASVNLRNSRHYYRTRKLARLLSGGNDDFGRTVASLRYASELFAKLGGSYDVYYGPLQPPGTAPEDLQELAENLVPGLYRETVA
;
A
#
# COMPACT_ATOMS: atom_id res chain seq x y z
N MET A 1 16.55 1.37 12.15
CA MET A 1 16.10 -0.04 12.12
C MET A 1 15.45 -0.45 13.44
N ASP A 2 16.09 -0.27 14.58
CA ASP A 2 15.60 -0.74 15.88
C ASP A 2 14.25 -0.13 16.28
N GLU A 3 14.08 1.15 16.09
CA GLU A 3 12.79 1.84 16.31
C GLU A 3 11.66 1.24 15.44
N LEU A 4 11.98 0.93 14.19
CA LEU A 4 11.06 0.27 13.27
C LEU A 4 10.58 -1.09 13.77
N LEU A 5 11.54 -1.92 14.20
CA LEU A 5 11.25 -3.24 14.72
C LEU A 5 10.49 -3.14 16.04
N ARG A 6 10.85 -2.18 16.92
CA ARG A 6 10.12 -1.93 18.17
C ARG A 6 8.66 -1.60 17.89
N ALA A 7 8.41 -0.62 17.03
CA ALA A 7 7.05 -0.19 16.68
C ALA A 7 6.23 -1.33 16.08
N ARG A 8 6.79 -2.05 15.09
CA ARG A 8 6.09 -3.08 14.36
C ARG A 8 5.85 -4.36 15.15
N LEU A 9 6.82 -4.76 16.00
CA LEU A 9 6.73 -5.97 16.82
C LEU A 9 6.27 -5.68 18.25
N ARG A 10 5.89 -4.42 18.54
CA ARG A 10 5.43 -3.96 19.85
C ARG A 10 6.39 -4.35 20.99
N VAL A 11 7.70 -4.21 20.72
CA VAL A 11 8.74 -4.48 21.71
C VAL A 11 8.83 -3.28 22.66
N PRO A 12 8.62 -3.44 23.98
CA PRO A 12 8.66 -2.35 24.94
C PRO A 12 10.01 -1.63 24.97
N GLU A 13 10.00 -0.34 25.34
CA GLU A 13 11.23 0.38 25.67
C GLU A 13 11.97 -0.33 26.82
N GLY A 14 13.31 -0.40 26.71
CA GLY A 14 14.15 -1.12 27.68
C GLY A 14 14.27 -2.63 27.45
N ALA A 15 13.49 -3.24 26.53
CA ALA A 15 13.62 -4.66 26.21
C ALA A 15 14.68 -4.94 25.11
N ASP A 16 15.88 -4.38 25.25
CA ASP A 16 16.96 -4.46 24.25
C ASP A 16 17.41 -5.88 23.95
N PHE A 17 17.41 -6.75 24.96
CA PHE A 17 17.76 -8.15 24.78
C PHE A 17 16.75 -8.86 23.85
N ARG A 18 15.45 -8.60 24.04
CA ARG A 18 14.40 -9.14 23.15
C ARG A 18 14.55 -8.65 21.73
N LEU A 19 14.86 -7.37 21.56
CA LEU A 19 15.08 -6.78 20.24
C LEU A 19 16.27 -7.41 19.53
N LYS A 20 17.40 -7.58 20.23
CA LYS A 20 18.61 -8.25 19.70
C LYS A 20 18.33 -9.70 19.33
N ALA A 21 17.63 -10.45 20.19
CA ALA A 21 17.24 -11.83 19.90
C ALA A 21 16.32 -11.93 18.67
N LEU A 22 15.34 -11.04 18.55
CA LEU A 22 14.47 -10.96 17.38
C LEU A 22 15.26 -10.63 16.10
N ARG A 23 16.14 -9.64 16.13
CA ARG A 23 17.01 -9.31 14.98
C ARG A 23 17.87 -10.49 14.55
N LEU A 24 18.47 -11.22 15.49
CA LEU A 24 19.26 -12.40 15.20
C LEU A 24 18.42 -13.51 14.55
N SER A 25 17.25 -13.80 15.12
CA SER A 25 16.35 -14.83 14.58
C SER A 25 15.82 -14.45 13.20
N MET A 26 15.43 -13.19 12.99
CA MET A 26 15.00 -12.69 11.68
C MET A 26 16.13 -12.73 10.65
N GLY A 27 17.35 -12.35 11.06
CA GLY A 27 18.54 -12.43 10.20
C GLY A 27 18.91 -13.86 9.82
N ALA A 28 18.80 -14.81 10.75
CA ALA A 28 18.99 -16.23 10.48
C ALA A 28 17.92 -16.78 9.52
N LEU A 29 16.65 -16.40 9.70
CA LEU A 29 15.56 -16.75 8.78
C LEU A 29 15.77 -16.13 7.40
N ASP A 30 16.23 -14.89 7.30
CA ASP A 30 16.57 -14.26 6.02
C ASP A 30 17.67 -15.02 5.28
N MET A 31 18.72 -15.44 6.01
CA MET A 31 19.83 -16.22 5.43
C MET A 31 19.36 -17.58 4.95
N LEU A 32 18.60 -18.31 5.76
CA LEU A 32 18.06 -19.61 5.42
C LEU A 32 17.09 -19.51 4.22
N ASN A 33 16.16 -18.57 4.26
CA ASN A 33 15.20 -18.38 3.17
C ASN A 33 15.89 -17.99 1.87
N ARG A 34 16.94 -17.17 1.93
CA ARG A 34 17.75 -16.79 0.77
C ARG A 34 18.48 -17.99 0.17
N ALA A 35 19.04 -18.87 0.99
CA ALA A 35 19.70 -20.09 0.53
C ALA A 35 18.74 -21.04 -0.20
N VAL A 36 17.47 -21.10 0.23
CA VAL A 36 16.45 -22.02 -0.34
C VAL A 36 15.71 -21.39 -1.52
N THR A 37 15.40 -20.10 -1.48
CA THR A 37 14.48 -19.43 -2.41
C THR A 37 15.13 -18.32 -3.25
N GLY A 38 16.37 -17.96 -2.97
CA GLY A 38 17.06 -16.83 -3.58
C GLY A 38 16.67 -15.46 -2.99
N GLN A 39 15.69 -15.38 -2.07
CA GLN A 39 15.16 -14.14 -1.54
C GLN A 39 15.18 -14.16 -0.01
N ALA A 40 15.41 -12.99 0.62
CA ALA A 40 15.22 -12.81 2.05
C ALA A 40 13.73 -12.92 2.41
N PHE A 41 13.43 -13.32 3.65
CA PHE A 41 12.04 -13.33 4.14
C PHE A 41 11.61 -11.92 4.58
N PHE A 42 12.38 -11.29 5.44
CA PHE A 42 12.14 -9.95 5.99
C PHE A 42 12.89 -8.85 5.25
N ALA A 43 13.99 -9.18 4.58
CA ALA A 43 14.93 -8.27 3.93
C ALA A 43 15.51 -7.22 4.91
N LEU A 44 15.93 -7.65 6.09
CA LEU A 44 16.44 -6.76 7.13
C LEU A 44 17.67 -5.97 6.69
N ARG A 45 18.66 -6.65 6.07
CA ARG A 45 19.91 -6.02 5.61
C ARG A 45 19.65 -4.99 4.50
N GLU A 46 18.77 -5.34 3.56
CA GLU A 46 18.38 -4.45 2.47
C GLU A 46 17.65 -3.21 3.01
N THR A 47 16.75 -3.43 3.97
CA THR A 47 16.04 -2.33 4.64
C THR A 47 17.00 -1.41 5.36
N GLU A 48 17.94 -1.95 6.12
CA GLU A 48 18.94 -1.19 6.87
C GLU A 48 19.84 -0.37 5.93
N LYS A 49 20.29 -0.99 4.83
CA LYS A 49 21.08 -0.32 3.80
C LYS A 49 20.28 0.83 3.15
N VAL A 50 19.02 0.60 2.80
CA VAL A 50 18.17 1.64 2.20
C VAL A 50 17.94 2.79 3.17
N LEU A 51 17.70 2.51 4.46
CA LEU A 51 17.54 3.55 5.48
C LEU A 51 18.80 4.41 5.64
N ILE A 52 19.99 3.82 5.54
CA ILE A 52 21.27 4.56 5.60
C ILE A 52 21.47 5.36 4.30
N ASP A 53 21.31 4.72 3.13
CA ASP A 53 21.55 5.35 1.82
C ASP A 53 20.59 6.52 1.52
N LEU A 54 19.39 6.48 2.09
CA LEU A 54 18.34 7.46 1.86
C LEU A 54 18.02 8.31 3.11
N ASP A 55 18.95 8.31 4.07
CA ASP A 55 18.81 9.10 5.30
C ASP A 55 18.60 10.58 4.98
N GLY A 56 17.69 11.22 5.72
CA GLY A 56 17.31 12.63 5.52
C GLY A 56 16.41 12.91 4.30
N ARG A 57 16.12 11.92 3.44
CA ARG A 57 15.15 12.08 2.33
C ARG A 57 13.73 11.79 2.80
N THR A 58 12.79 12.61 2.34
CA THR A 58 11.35 12.44 2.60
C THR A 58 10.54 12.86 1.38
N GLY A 59 9.26 12.49 1.36
CA GLY A 59 8.34 12.96 0.33
C GLY A 59 8.71 12.48 -1.09
N PRO A 60 8.45 13.31 -2.11
CA PRO A 60 8.73 12.97 -3.51
C PRO A 60 10.17 12.53 -3.76
N ASP A 61 11.14 13.17 -3.08
CA ASP A 61 12.57 12.85 -3.24
C ASP A 61 12.90 11.43 -2.77
N LEU A 62 12.29 10.98 -1.68
CA LEU A 62 12.48 9.61 -1.19
C LEU A 62 11.85 8.60 -2.17
N VAL A 63 10.64 8.88 -2.66
CA VAL A 63 9.95 8.00 -3.63
C VAL A 63 10.78 7.87 -4.91
N GLN A 64 11.27 9.00 -5.46
CA GLN A 64 12.11 8.99 -6.66
C GLN A 64 13.44 8.26 -6.43
N ALA A 65 14.09 8.50 -5.29
CA ALA A 65 15.34 7.82 -4.95
C ALA A 65 15.16 6.30 -4.75
N LEU A 66 14.01 5.86 -4.21
CA LEU A 66 13.65 4.44 -4.15
C LEU A 66 13.45 3.85 -5.54
N LEU A 67 12.68 4.52 -6.39
CA LEU A 67 12.40 4.06 -7.76
C LEU A 67 13.66 4.04 -8.63
N ALA A 68 14.63 4.91 -8.38
CA ALA A 68 15.91 4.95 -9.10
C ALA A 68 16.85 3.79 -8.74
N ARG A 69 16.57 3.00 -7.69
CA ARG A 69 17.42 1.87 -7.28
C ARG A 69 17.37 0.71 -8.28
N ASN A 70 18.37 -0.17 -8.20
CA ASN A 70 18.49 -1.39 -9.01
C ASN A 70 18.42 -1.14 -10.54
N GLY A 71 18.94 -0.02 -10.99
CA GLY A 71 18.93 0.35 -12.42
C GLY A 71 17.72 1.17 -12.86
N GLY A 72 16.85 1.53 -11.92
CA GLY A 72 15.66 2.35 -12.14
C GLY A 72 14.40 1.53 -12.38
N THR A 73 13.37 1.81 -11.61
CA THR A 73 12.03 1.23 -11.78
C THR A 73 11.25 2.10 -12.75
N GLN A 74 10.76 1.49 -13.81
CA GLN A 74 9.94 2.18 -14.82
C GLN A 74 8.47 2.02 -14.48
N ILE A 75 7.76 3.14 -14.38
CA ILE A 75 6.30 3.16 -14.18
C ILE A 75 5.68 3.82 -15.40
N THR A 76 4.98 3.01 -16.19
CA THR A 76 4.21 3.48 -17.34
C THR A 76 2.80 3.77 -16.88
N THR A 77 2.29 4.95 -17.14
CA THR A 77 0.94 5.37 -16.77
C THR A 77 0.00 5.32 -17.96
N HIS A 78 -1.20 4.79 -17.74
CA HIS A 78 -2.27 4.75 -18.72
C HIS A 78 -3.47 5.52 -18.17
N GLY A 79 -4.05 6.43 -18.97
CA GLY A 79 -5.21 7.23 -18.58
C GLY A 79 -4.92 8.33 -17.55
N MET A 80 -3.68 8.84 -17.47
CA MET A 80 -3.34 9.97 -16.59
C MET A 80 -4.20 11.19 -16.86
N ASP A 81 -4.63 11.41 -18.12
CA ASP A 81 -5.51 12.50 -18.53
C ASP A 81 -6.92 12.42 -17.90
N ASN A 82 -7.31 11.27 -17.36
CA ASN A 82 -8.55 11.13 -16.61
C ASN A 82 -8.50 11.79 -15.22
N ILE A 83 -7.29 12.13 -14.75
CA ILE A 83 -7.09 12.80 -13.45
C ILE A 83 -7.03 14.31 -13.68
N PRO A 84 -7.97 15.10 -13.15
CA PRO A 84 -7.93 16.55 -13.25
C PRO A 84 -6.65 17.11 -12.63
N THR A 85 -5.98 18.02 -13.32
CA THR A 85 -4.75 18.69 -12.86
C THR A 85 -5.00 19.63 -11.67
N GLN A 86 -6.25 20.04 -11.47
CA GLN A 86 -6.70 20.93 -10.40
C GLN A 86 -8.10 20.52 -9.92
N GLY A 87 -8.48 21.02 -8.76
CA GLY A 87 -9.78 20.74 -8.14
C GLY A 87 -9.78 19.41 -7.38
N SER A 88 -10.82 19.23 -6.59
CA SER A 88 -11.00 18.04 -5.75
C SER A 88 -11.17 16.80 -6.58
N VAL A 89 -10.40 15.77 -6.29
CA VAL A 89 -10.53 14.45 -6.91
C VAL A 89 -10.12 13.34 -5.93
N VAL A 90 -10.85 12.23 -5.95
CA VAL A 90 -10.49 11.02 -5.23
C VAL A 90 -9.97 10.00 -6.24
N ILE A 91 -8.80 9.45 -6.03
CA ILE A 91 -8.28 8.32 -6.76
C ILE A 91 -8.51 7.07 -5.90
N GLY A 92 -9.46 6.22 -6.33
CA GLY A 92 -9.77 4.95 -5.68
C GLY A 92 -8.98 3.83 -6.31
N ALA A 93 -8.02 3.25 -5.58
CA ALA A 93 -7.13 2.24 -6.13
C ALA A 93 -7.37 0.84 -5.53
N THR A 94 -7.16 -0.20 -6.36
CA THR A 94 -6.97 -1.57 -5.88
C THR A 94 -5.68 -1.68 -5.06
N HIS A 95 -5.54 -2.74 -4.24
CA HIS A 95 -4.38 -2.92 -3.35
C HIS A 95 -3.71 -4.29 -3.53
N PRO A 96 -3.12 -4.57 -4.70
CA PRO A 96 -2.62 -5.91 -5.02
C PRO A 96 -1.37 -6.33 -4.24
N VAL A 97 -0.45 -5.41 -3.89
CA VAL A 97 0.87 -5.80 -3.35
C VAL A 97 1.30 -5.08 -2.06
N GLY A 98 0.59 -4.07 -1.61
CA GLY A 98 0.89 -3.37 -0.36
C GLY A 98 1.82 -2.17 -0.55
N THR A 99 3.00 -2.14 0.06
CA THR A 99 3.86 -0.95 0.06
C THR A 99 4.24 -0.48 -1.35
N PHE A 100 4.42 -1.39 -2.30
CA PHE A 100 4.82 -1.00 -3.66
C PHE A 100 3.69 -0.31 -4.43
N ASP A 101 2.41 -0.65 -4.22
CA ASP A 101 1.29 0.06 -4.85
C ASP A 101 1.31 1.54 -4.48
N PHE A 102 1.51 1.78 -3.18
CA PHE A 102 1.65 3.12 -2.64
C PHE A 102 2.80 3.89 -3.32
N ILE A 103 3.98 3.27 -3.46
CA ILE A 103 5.16 3.88 -4.10
C ILE A 103 4.91 4.10 -5.60
N ALA A 104 4.30 3.14 -6.30
CA ALA A 104 4.01 3.24 -7.71
C ALA A 104 3.03 4.38 -8.02
N HIS A 105 1.90 4.43 -7.30
CA HIS A 105 0.94 5.51 -7.46
C HIS A 105 1.52 6.87 -7.05
N ALA A 106 2.25 6.96 -5.92
CA ALA A 106 2.87 8.20 -5.48
C ALA A 106 3.90 8.70 -6.51
N GLY A 107 4.75 7.81 -7.04
CA GLY A 107 5.73 8.15 -8.08
C GLY A 107 5.11 8.70 -9.35
N ALA A 108 3.96 8.17 -9.75
CA ALA A 108 3.21 8.61 -10.92
C ALA A 108 2.44 9.92 -10.66
N LEU A 109 1.71 9.98 -9.54
CA LEU A 109 0.74 11.05 -9.28
C LEU A 109 1.37 12.35 -8.78
N LEU A 110 2.46 12.31 -8.00
CA LEU A 110 3.04 13.52 -7.40
C LEU A 110 3.59 14.52 -8.41
N GLN A 111 3.93 14.07 -9.62
CA GLN A 111 4.33 14.96 -10.70
C GLN A 111 3.13 15.64 -11.36
N HIS A 112 1.99 14.97 -11.42
CA HIS A 112 0.74 15.46 -12.01
C HIS A 112 -0.10 16.26 -11.00
N ARG A 113 -0.13 15.82 -9.73
CA ARG A 113 -0.85 16.42 -8.61
C ARG A 113 0.11 16.60 -7.41
N PRO A 114 0.88 17.69 -7.38
CA PRO A 114 1.81 17.98 -6.28
C PRO A 114 1.13 18.13 -4.92
N ASP A 115 -0.18 18.39 -4.91
CA ASP A 115 -1.07 18.51 -3.74
C ASP A 115 -1.61 17.18 -3.23
N LEU A 116 -1.22 16.05 -3.84
CA LEU A 116 -1.69 14.71 -3.47
C LEU A 116 -1.46 14.41 -1.98
N LYS A 117 -2.51 13.94 -1.30
CA LYS A 117 -2.40 13.22 -0.02
C LYS A 117 -2.88 11.78 -0.18
N VAL A 118 -2.33 10.91 0.66
CA VAL A 118 -2.63 9.47 0.62
C VAL A 118 -3.22 9.03 1.96
N VAL A 119 -4.31 8.29 1.92
CA VAL A 119 -4.89 7.64 3.10
C VAL A 119 -4.15 6.33 3.34
N ALA A 120 -3.33 6.28 4.36
CA ALA A 120 -2.46 5.14 4.64
C ALA A 120 -2.14 4.99 6.13
N ASN A 121 -1.47 3.89 6.51
CA ASN A 121 -0.93 3.71 7.86
C ASN A 121 0.07 4.81 8.20
N ARG A 122 0.17 5.17 9.48
CA ARG A 122 1.18 6.14 9.97
C ARG A 122 2.61 5.75 9.57
N GLU A 123 2.94 4.48 9.45
CA GLU A 123 4.25 4.04 8.96
C GLU A 123 4.60 4.57 7.57
N SER A 124 3.60 4.94 6.76
CA SER A 124 3.78 5.53 5.44
C SER A 124 4.27 6.98 5.47
N GLU A 125 4.17 7.66 6.61
CA GLU A 125 4.68 9.03 6.80
C GLU A 125 6.18 9.13 6.51
N ARG A 126 6.93 8.04 6.76
CA ARG A 126 8.36 8.00 6.44
C ARG A 126 8.66 8.09 4.95
N PHE A 127 7.72 7.71 4.07
CA PHE A 127 7.90 7.78 2.62
C PHE A 127 7.54 9.15 2.06
N LEU A 128 6.40 9.71 2.49
CA LEU A 128 5.87 10.94 1.90
C LEU A 128 5.89 12.15 2.85
N GLY A 129 6.26 11.96 4.12
CA GLY A 129 6.12 12.97 5.15
C GLY A 129 4.70 13.00 5.77
N PRO A 130 4.58 13.49 7.00
CA PRO A 130 3.30 13.55 7.72
C PRO A 130 2.29 14.49 7.05
N GLU A 131 2.76 15.48 6.31
CA GLU A 131 1.91 16.46 5.60
C GLU A 131 1.14 15.86 4.42
N ARG A 132 1.62 14.73 3.88
CA ARG A 132 1.02 14.03 2.72
C ARG A 132 0.29 12.76 3.10
N ILE A 133 0.32 12.35 4.36
CA ILE A 133 -0.35 11.16 4.83
C ILE A 133 -1.52 11.51 5.73
N ILE A 134 -2.71 11.06 5.34
CA ILE A 134 -3.88 11.04 6.21
C ILE A 134 -3.88 9.69 6.91
N ALA A 135 -3.41 9.67 8.16
CA ALA A 135 -3.18 8.43 8.89
C ALA A 135 -4.48 7.70 9.21
N VAL A 136 -4.49 6.38 8.94
CA VAL A 136 -5.53 5.44 9.37
C VAL A 136 -4.96 4.58 10.49
N ASP A 137 -5.69 4.48 11.58
CA ASP A 137 -5.40 3.51 12.64
C ASP A 137 -6.17 2.22 12.35
N LEU A 138 -5.50 1.25 11.74
CA LEU A 138 -6.09 -0.05 11.38
C LEU A 138 -6.09 -1.04 12.54
N ASP A 139 -5.33 -0.78 13.59
CA ASP A 139 -5.10 -1.71 14.70
C ASP A 139 -6.19 -1.67 15.78
N ARG A 140 -7.07 -0.68 15.75
CA ARG A 140 -8.12 -0.49 16.76
C ARG A 140 -9.47 -0.30 16.08
N ASN A 141 -10.21 -1.40 15.97
CA ASN A 141 -11.58 -1.42 15.41
C ASN A 141 -12.56 -0.48 16.13
N ASP A 142 -12.26 -0.04 17.34
CA ASP A 142 -13.15 0.75 18.19
C ASP A 142 -12.69 2.20 18.41
N ASN A 143 -11.68 2.67 17.67
CA ASN A 143 -11.20 4.04 17.85
C ASN A 143 -12.00 5.05 17.02
N VAL A 144 -13.19 5.40 17.52
CA VAL A 144 -14.09 6.41 16.93
C VAL A 144 -13.36 7.75 16.69
N LEU A 145 -12.43 8.12 17.57
CA LEU A 145 -11.65 9.35 17.44
C LEU A 145 -10.67 9.29 16.28
N ALA A 146 -9.98 8.16 16.10
CA ALA A 146 -9.08 7.98 14.96
C ALA A 146 -9.85 8.01 13.63
N ALA A 147 -10.98 7.31 13.55
CA ALA A 147 -11.84 7.33 12.37
C ALA A 147 -12.38 8.74 12.06
N ARG A 148 -12.72 9.53 13.10
CA ARG A 148 -13.13 10.94 12.93
C ARG A 148 -11.99 11.81 12.40
N ARG A 149 -10.76 11.65 12.94
CA ARG A 149 -9.57 12.38 12.46
C ARG A 149 -9.25 12.07 11.01
N THR A 150 -9.25 10.79 10.63
CA THR A 150 -9.05 10.38 9.24
C THR A 150 -10.10 11.01 8.34
N ARG A 151 -11.38 10.95 8.72
CA ARG A 151 -12.46 11.57 7.93
C ARG A 151 -12.29 13.08 7.82
N ALA A 152 -11.96 13.78 8.91
CA ALA A 152 -11.73 15.21 8.92
C ALA A 152 -10.57 15.60 7.99
N GLY A 153 -9.45 14.85 8.02
CA GLY A 153 -8.31 15.11 7.12
C GLY A 153 -8.64 14.87 5.65
N MET A 154 -9.44 13.83 5.34
CA MET A 154 -9.93 13.60 3.97
C MET A 154 -10.83 14.77 3.51
N GLN A 155 -11.77 15.20 4.36
CA GLN A 155 -12.67 16.30 4.05
C GLN A 155 -11.90 17.60 3.82
N GLU A 156 -11.00 17.95 4.72
CA GLU A 156 -10.15 19.14 4.60
C GLU A 156 -9.35 19.18 3.30
N GLN A 157 -8.75 18.03 2.91
CA GLN A 157 -8.01 17.92 1.66
C GLN A 157 -8.90 18.16 0.43
N LEU A 158 -10.08 17.57 0.41
CA LEU A 158 -11.01 17.70 -0.71
C LEU A 158 -11.65 19.11 -0.74
N ASP A 159 -12.01 19.69 0.39
CA ASP A 159 -12.57 21.06 0.47
C ASP A 159 -11.56 22.11 0.03
N ALA A 160 -10.27 21.85 0.22
CA ALA A 160 -9.19 22.67 -0.30
C ALA A 160 -8.93 22.50 -1.82
N GLY A 161 -9.71 21.68 -2.51
CA GLY A 161 -9.52 21.40 -3.94
C GLY A 161 -8.38 20.40 -4.23
N GLY A 162 -7.95 19.63 -3.23
CA GLY A 162 -6.81 18.72 -3.33
C GLY A 162 -7.15 17.32 -3.87
N ALA A 163 -6.11 16.61 -4.30
CA ALA A 163 -6.19 15.21 -4.70
C ALA A 163 -6.02 14.25 -3.51
N LEU A 164 -6.76 13.16 -3.52
CA LEU A 164 -6.74 12.14 -2.48
C LEU A 164 -6.60 10.75 -3.07
N LEU A 165 -5.55 10.00 -2.71
CA LEU A 165 -5.42 8.58 -3.04
C LEU A 165 -5.91 7.72 -1.88
N VAL A 166 -6.82 6.79 -2.18
CA VAL A 166 -7.39 5.85 -1.20
C VAL A 166 -7.37 4.45 -1.79
N PHE A 167 -6.82 3.48 -1.06
CA PHE A 167 -6.97 2.06 -1.40
C PHE A 167 -8.34 1.57 -0.92
N GLY A 168 -9.21 1.23 -1.89
CA GLY A 168 -10.64 1.06 -1.66
C GLY A 168 -11.01 0.06 -0.56
N SER A 169 -10.37 -1.12 -0.55
CA SER A 169 -10.57 -2.14 0.48
C SER A 169 -9.81 -1.83 1.80
N GLY A 170 -8.72 -1.05 1.71
CA GLY A 170 -7.76 -0.85 2.80
C GLY A 170 -7.02 -2.12 3.20
N ARG A 171 -7.01 -3.15 2.35
CA ARG A 171 -6.38 -4.45 2.61
C ARG A 171 -5.74 -5.00 1.34
N VAL A 172 -4.55 -5.60 1.49
CA VAL A 172 -3.87 -6.22 0.35
C VAL A 172 -4.64 -7.44 -0.15
N ALA A 173 -4.80 -7.52 -1.47
CA ALA A 173 -5.51 -8.60 -2.15
C ALA A 173 -4.98 -9.99 -1.80
N GLY A 174 -5.88 -10.95 -1.76
CA GLY A 174 -5.56 -12.37 -1.69
C GLY A 174 -5.28 -12.96 -3.07
N MET A 175 -5.15 -14.29 -3.10
CA MET A 175 -5.05 -15.04 -4.36
C MET A 175 -5.88 -16.31 -4.28
N SER A 176 -6.68 -16.57 -5.30
CA SER A 176 -7.38 -17.84 -5.52
C SER A 176 -7.26 -18.20 -6.99
N ASP A 177 -6.96 -19.47 -7.27
CA ASP A 177 -6.85 -20.02 -8.62
C ASP A 177 -5.95 -19.22 -9.58
N GLY A 178 -4.91 -18.59 -9.02
CA GLY A 178 -3.95 -17.79 -9.79
C GLY A 178 -4.39 -16.36 -10.07
N LEU A 179 -5.59 -15.96 -9.67
CA LEU A 179 -6.13 -14.61 -9.80
C LEU A 179 -6.14 -13.89 -8.45
N LEU A 180 -6.02 -12.59 -8.48
CA LEU A 180 -6.16 -11.77 -7.28
C LEU A 180 -7.61 -11.72 -6.84
N VAL A 181 -7.80 -11.68 -5.53
CA VAL A 181 -9.10 -11.47 -4.89
C VAL A 181 -9.00 -10.22 -4.04
N GLU A 182 -9.48 -9.11 -4.59
CA GLU A 182 -9.56 -7.85 -3.87
C GLU A 182 -10.69 -7.94 -2.83
N PRO A 183 -10.46 -7.57 -1.58
CA PRO A 183 -11.55 -7.50 -0.61
C PRO A 183 -12.56 -6.41 -0.98
N PRO A 184 -13.83 -6.52 -0.56
CA PRO A 184 -14.84 -5.51 -0.86
C PRO A 184 -14.40 -4.10 -0.46
N TRP A 185 -14.61 -3.13 -1.34
CA TRP A 185 -14.29 -1.75 -1.08
C TRP A 185 -15.19 -1.16 0.01
N ARG A 186 -14.65 -0.26 0.79
CA ARG A 186 -15.36 0.37 1.90
C ARG A 186 -16.15 1.57 1.44
N THR A 187 -17.32 1.79 2.02
CA THR A 187 -18.19 2.95 1.74
C THR A 187 -17.57 4.31 2.11
N GLY A 188 -16.43 4.32 2.79
CA GLY A 188 -15.75 5.55 3.20
C GLY A 188 -15.37 6.46 2.04
N ILE A 189 -14.82 5.88 0.96
CA ILE A 189 -14.42 6.59 -0.24
C ILE A 189 -15.63 7.27 -0.92
N THR A 190 -16.71 6.53 -1.11
CA THR A 190 -17.96 7.00 -1.72
C THR A 190 -18.60 8.12 -0.91
N ARG A 191 -18.69 7.94 0.43
CA ARG A 191 -19.29 8.96 1.31
C ARG A 191 -18.49 10.26 1.32
N MET A 192 -17.16 10.19 1.30
CA MET A 192 -16.31 11.38 1.25
C MET A 192 -16.45 12.10 -0.08
N SER A 193 -16.40 11.36 -1.18
CA SER A 193 -16.61 11.90 -2.52
C SER A 193 -17.98 12.62 -2.65
N ALA A 194 -19.06 11.99 -2.17
CA ALA A 194 -20.39 12.59 -2.19
C ALA A 194 -20.47 13.88 -1.35
N ALA A 195 -19.90 13.85 -0.12
CA ALA A 195 -19.95 15.00 0.79
C ALA A 195 -19.18 16.21 0.23
N SER A 196 -18.01 15.98 -0.36
CA SER A 196 -17.17 17.02 -0.96
C SER A 196 -17.50 17.33 -2.43
N LYS A 197 -18.47 16.63 -3.03
CA LYS A 197 -18.79 16.70 -4.46
C LYS A 197 -17.56 16.45 -5.35
N ALA A 198 -16.61 15.68 -4.86
CA ALA A 198 -15.37 15.34 -5.56
C ALA A 198 -15.59 14.11 -6.44
N PRO A 199 -15.32 14.16 -7.75
CA PRO A 199 -15.39 12.99 -8.62
C PRO A 199 -14.33 11.94 -8.22
N ILE A 200 -14.52 10.71 -8.68
CA ILE A 200 -13.64 9.58 -8.37
C ILE A 200 -13.01 9.04 -9.65
N VAL A 201 -11.72 8.77 -9.63
CA VAL A 201 -10.99 8.04 -10.68
C VAL A 201 -10.67 6.65 -10.14
N PRO A 202 -11.23 5.56 -10.71
CA PRO A 202 -10.82 4.20 -10.36
C PRO A 202 -9.41 3.94 -10.88
N ALA A 203 -8.57 3.28 -10.08
CA ALA A 203 -7.18 3.05 -10.43
C ALA A 203 -6.75 1.62 -10.09
N SER A 204 -5.77 1.12 -10.83
CA SER A 204 -5.18 -0.20 -10.60
C SER A 204 -3.73 -0.23 -11.03
N VAL A 205 -2.99 -1.25 -10.56
CA VAL A 205 -1.62 -1.52 -11.01
C VAL A 205 -1.49 -2.97 -11.45
N ASN A 206 -0.86 -3.20 -12.60
CA ASN A 206 -0.64 -4.55 -13.13
C ASN A 206 0.51 -5.23 -12.38
N LEU A 207 0.22 -5.74 -11.20
CA LEU A 207 1.24 -6.26 -10.31
C LEU A 207 0.69 -7.31 -9.34
N ARG A 208 1.56 -8.25 -8.95
CA ARG A 208 1.28 -9.29 -7.95
C ARG A 208 2.43 -9.39 -6.96
N ASN A 209 2.14 -9.86 -5.76
CA ASN A 209 3.18 -10.32 -4.85
C ASN A 209 3.77 -11.65 -5.33
N SER A 210 4.93 -12.02 -4.79
CA SER A 210 5.59 -13.27 -5.10
C SER A 210 4.75 -14.49 -4.65
N ARG A 211 5.03 -15.66 -5.27
CA ARG A 211 4.44 -16.92 -4.82
C ARG A 211 4.76 -17.20 -3.34
N HIS A 212 5.90 -16.73 -2.85
CA HIS A 212 6.29 -16.87 -1.45
C HIS A 212 5.38 -16.07 -0.51
N TYR A 213 4.98 -14.86 -0.90
CA TYR A 213 4.02 -14.07 -0.13
C TYR A 213 2.70 -14.82 0.06
N TYR A 214 2.11 -15.32 -1.02
CA TYR A 214 0.82 -16.02 -0.94
C TYR A 214 0.92 -17.37 -0.24
N ARG A 215 2.04 -18.12 -0.41
CA ARG A 215 2.28 -19.35 0.35
C ARG A 215 2.40 -19.06 1.85
N THR A 216 3.13 -18.02 2.23
CA THR A 216 3.25 -17.58 3.63
C THR A 216 1.87 -17.26 4.21
N ARG A 217 1.05 -16.47 3.48
CA ARG A 217 -0.31 -16.14 3.89
C ARG A 217 -1.18 -17.39 4.07
N LYS A 218 -1.15 -18.30 3.09
CA LYS A 218 -1.92 -19.56 3.13
C LYS A 218 -1.50 -20.44 4.29
N LEU A 219 -0.19 -20.63 4.51
CA LEU A 219 0.32 -21.45 5.60
C LEU A 219 -0.05 -20.87 6.97
N ALA A 220 0.16 -19.57 7.18
CA ALA A 220 -0.20 -18.90 8.42
C ALA A 220 -1.71 -18.99 8.69
N ARG A 221 -2.55 -18.82 7.67
CA ARG A 221 -3.99 -19.02 7.76
C ARG A 221 -4.36 -20.46 8.19
N LEU A 222 -3.72 -21.47 7.60
CA LEU A 222 -3.96 -22.87 7.96
C LEU A 222 -3.55 -23.16 9.41
N LEU A 223 -2.37 -22.67 9.83
CA LEU A 223 -1.87 -22.87 11.20
C LEU A 223 -2.70 -22.15 12.26
N SER A 224 -3.45 -21.13 11.88
CA SER A 224 -4.35 -20.39 12.77
C SER A 224 -5.82 -20.85 12.72
N GLY A 225 -6.09 -22.02 12.18
CA GLY A 225 -7.46 -22.54 12.09
C GLY A 225 -8.33 -21.82 11.07
N GLY A 226 -7.74 -21.28 9.99
CA GLY A 226 -8.46 -20.61 8.92
C GLY A 226 -8.57 -19.09 9.07
N ASN A 227 -7.92 -18.48 10.07
CA ASN A 227 -7.94 -17.04 10.30
C ASN A 227 -7.16 -16.28 9.22
N ASP A 228 -7.86 -15.61 8.29
CA ASP A 228 -7.24 -14.88 7.21
C ASP A 228 -6.57 -13.57 7.67
N ASP A 229 -7.06 -12.93 8.73
CA ASP A 229 -6.43 -11.75 9.32
C ASP A 229 -5.03 -12.07 9.86
N PHE A 230 -4.90 -13.22 10.53
CA PHE A 230 -3.59 -13.71 10.97
C PHE A 230 -2.70 -14.03 9.77
N GLY A 231 -3.23 -14.69 8.75
CA GLY A 231 -2.51 -14.96 7.51
C GLY A 231 -1.97 -13.69 6.85
N ARG A 232 -2.78 -12.64 6.77
CA ARG A 232 -2.37 -11.31 6.26
C ARG A 232 -1.29 -10.67 7.12
N THR A 233 -1.46 -10.70 8.43
CA THR A 233 -0.49 -10.13 9.38
C THR A 233 0.88 -10.77 9.23
N VAL A 234 0.95 -12.10 9.17
CA VAL A 234 2.24 -12.81 8.95
C VAL A 234 2.81 -12.52 7.58
N ALA A 235 2.00 -12.53 6.53
CA ALA A 235 2.45 -12.21 5.17
C ALA A 235 2.96 -10.75 5.05
N SER A 236 2.39 -9.81 5.80
CA SER A 236 2.82 -8.40 5.79
C SER A 236 4.25 -8.20 6.27
N LEU A 237 4.81 -9.14 7.03
CA LEU A 237 6.22 -9.13 7.42
C LEU A 237 7.17 -9.22 6.20
N ARG A 238 6.68 -9.65 5.06
CA ARG A 238 7.42 -9.72 3.80
C ARG A 238 7.34 -8.45 2.95
N TYR A 239 6.60 -7.42 3.34
CA TYR A 239 6.41 -6.23 2.50
C TYR A 239 7.71 -5.55 2.09
N ALA A 240 8.72 -5.51 2.95
CA ALA A 240 10.04 -4.99 2.59
C ALA A 240 10.71 -5.85 1.51
N SER A 241 10.70 -7.17 1.67
CA SER A 241 11.24 -8.10 0.67
C SER A 241 10.50 -8.00 -0.67
N GLU A 242 9.17 -7.91 -0.64
CA GLU A 242 8.33 -7.71 -1.84
C GLU A 242 8.60 -6.37 -2.52
N LEU A 243 8.78 -5.29 -1.74
CA LEU A 243 9.16 -3.98 -2.26
C LEU A 243 10.50 -4.05 -3.00
N PHE A 244 11.55 -4.55 -2.33
CA PHE A 244 12.88 -4.58 -2.92
C PHE A 244 13.00 -5.50 -4.14
N ALA A 245 12.24 -6.59 -4.17
CA ALA A 245 12.18 -7.49 -5.32
C ALA A 245 11.56 -6.84 -6.57
N LYS A 246 10.81 -5.74 -6.40
CA LYS A 246 10.15 -5.01 -7.49
C LYS A 246 10.96 -3.81 -7.99
N LEU A 247 11.90 -3.31 -7.19
CA LEU A 247 12.76 -2.21 -7.62
C LEU A 247 13.65 -2.64 -8.80
N GLY A 248 13.71 -1.79 -9.84
CA GLY A 248 14.41 -2.07 -11.09
C GLY A 248 13.57 -2.78 -12.15
N GLY A 249 12.29 -3.06 -11.88
CA GLY A 249 11.34 -3.62 -12.83
C GLY A 249 10.58 -2.57 -13.64
N SER A 250 9.69 -3.04 -14.52
CA SER A 250 8.78 -2.20 -15.31
C SER A 250 7.33 -2.57 -14.98
N TYR A 251 6.50 -1.57 -14.70
CA TYR A 251 5.13 -1.76 -14.23
C TYR A 251 4.18 -0.75 -14.86
N ASP A 252 2.95 -1.21 -15.12
CA ASP A 252 1.87 -0.39 -15.66
C ASP A 252 0.91 0.01 -14.56
N VAL A 253 0.58 1.30 -14.50
CA VAL A 253 -0.41 1.89 -13.61
C VAL A 253 -1.54 2.48 -14.45
N TYR A 254 -2.77 2.16 -14.10
CA TYR A 254 -3.96 2.52 -14.87
C TYR A 254 -4.89 3.42 -14.06
N TYR A 255 -5.39 4.45 -14.72
CA TYR A 255 -6.39 5.39 -14.21
C TYR A 255 -7.58 5.38 -15.15
N GLY A 256 -8.71 4.90 -14.66
CA GLY A 256 -9.95 4.76 -15.44
C GLY A 256 -10.69 6.09 -15.62
N PRO A 257 -11.83 6.07 -16.35
CA PRO A 257 -12.63 7.25 -16.56
C PRO A 257 -13.16 7.85 -15.26
N LEU A 258 -13.25 9.18 -15.24
CA LEU A 258 -13.82 9.95 -14.13
C LEU A 258 -15.27 9.53 -13.84
N GLN A 259 -15.56 9.20 -12.59
CA GLN A 259 -16.87 8.80 -12.11
C GLN A 259 -17.54 9.93 -11.31
N PRO A 260 -18.87 10.02 -11.32
CA PRO A 260 -19.60 11.00 -10.53
C PRO A 260 -19.32 10.87 -9.03
N PRO A 261 -19.43 11.97 -8.25
CA PRO A 261 -19.39 11.89 -6.80
C PRO A 261 -20.45 10.94 -6.25
N GLY A 262 -20.05 10.09 -5.31
CA GLY A 262 -20.96 9.14 -4.67
C GLY A 262 -21.19 7.83 -5.41
N THR A 263 -20.47 7.55 -6.50
CA THR A 263 -20.51 6.24 -7.19
C THR A 263 -20.30 5.11 -6.19
N ALA A 264 -21.08 4.05 -6.28
CA ALA A 264 -21.07 2.94 -5.33
C ALA A 264 -19.70 2.25 -5.25
N PRO A 265 -19.27 1.78 -4.07
CA PRO A 265 -17.94 1.18 -3.93
C PRO A 265 -17.79 -0.11 -4.75
N GLU A 266 -18.86 -0.86 -4.96
CA GLU A 266 -18.88 -2.07 -5.78
C GLU A 266 -18.60 -1.75 -7.25
N ASP A 267 -19.25 -0.71 -7.80
CA ASP A 267 -19.06 -0.26 -9.16
C ASP A 267 -17.64 0.27 -9.38
N LEU A 268 -17.11 1.02 -8.41
CA LEU A 268 -15.74 1.53 -8.45
C LEU A 268 -14.71 0.41 -8.41
N GLN A 269 -14.95 -0.62 -7.58
CA GLN A 269 -14.10 -1.79 -7.50
C GLN A 269 -14.08 -2.55 -8.82
N GLU A 270 -15.24 -2.82 -9.39
CA GLU A 270 -15.36 -3.48 -10.69
C GLU A 270 -14.64 -2.71 -11.80
N LEU A 271 -14.86 -1.39 -11.87
CA LEU A 271 -14.16 -0.54 -12.83
C LEU A 271 -12.64 -0.60 -12.65
N ALA A 272 -12.14 -0.54 -11.40
CA ALA A 272 -10.71 -0.58 -11.12
C ALA A 272 -10.08 -1.95 -11.45
N GLU A 273 -10.76 -3.05 -11.13
CA GLU A 273 -10.31 -4.41 -11.45
C GLU A 273 -10.26 -4.65 -12.97
N ASN A 274 -11.24 -4.14 -13.70
CA ASN A 274 -11.35 -4.26 -15.16
C ASN A 274 -10.31 -3.44 -15.93
N LEU A 275 -9.59 -2.50 -15.28
CA LEU A 275 -8.45 -1.80 -15.89
C LEU A 275 -7.28 -2.75 -16.20
N VAL A 276 -7.20 -3.89 -15.52
CA VAL A 276 -6.16 -4.91 -15.74
C VAL A 276 -6.80 -6.27 -15.99
N PRO A 277 -7.28 -6.53 -17.22
CA PRO A 277 -7.96 -7.78 -17.55
C PRO A 277 -7.11 -9.02 -17.21
N GLY A 278 -7.73 -10.01 -16.59
CA GLY A 278 -7.08 -11.27 -16.23
C GLY A 278 -6.16 -11.21 -14.99
N LEU A 279 -6.11 -10.08 -14.30
CA LEU A 279 -5.39 -9.96 -13.04
C LEU A 279 -6.26 -10.36 -11.83
N TYR A 280 -7.50 -9.91 -11.82
CA TYR A 280 -8.46 -10.13 -10.74
C TYR A 280 -9.45 -11.25 -11.08
N ARG A 281 -9.98 -11.88 -10.03
CA ARG A 281 -11.09 -12.82 -10.17
C ARG A 281 -12.37 -12.02 -10.37
N GLU A 282 -13.11 -12.32 -11.42
CA GLU A 282 -14.43 -11.71 -11.64
C GLU A 282 -15.31 -11.93 -10.41
N THR A 283 -15.87 -10.85 -9.92
CA THR A 283 -16.85 -10.90 -8.84
C THR A 283 -18.14 -11.44 -9.45
N VAL A 284 -18.44 -12.71 -9.21
CA VAL A 284 -19.74 -13.27 -9.58
C VAL A 284 -20.77 -12.57 -8.70
N ALA A 285 -21.60 -11.74 -9.31
CA ALA A 285 -22.70 -11.02 -8.68
C ALA A 285 -23.74 -11.98 -8.07
#